data_aeb6a119d976c32f335686abec7d93b4
#
_entry.id   aeb6a119d976c32f335686abec7d93b4
#
_cell.length_a   1.000
_cell.length_b   1.000
_cell.length_c   1.000
_cell.angle_alpha   90.00
_cell.angle_beta   90.00
_cell.angle_gamma   90.00
#
_symmetry.space_group_name_H-M   'P 1'
#
loop_
_entity.id
_entity.type
_entity.pdbx_description
1 polymer ?
#
loop_
_entity_poly.entity_id
_entity_poly.type
_entity_poly.pdbx_seq_one_letter_code
_entity_poly.pdbx_strand_id
1 'polypeptide(L)'
;VFEWLELFADPDSGYNQRWGPFTLNDPTYMRAANFMQGELQGMGYDAQVHRYWISDFSYAVNVCGYKEGTMFPDEWLVLGAHLDIAEPGSPPGGGSNIGAHDNGAGVALVLEAARGLAQFDHRRTIVACFWSNEENGYDGVDRWIDNIPAGVTLSNYLNADAVGTNWPGYYTLVVDIIPETDNQINEQWPMVRLTEWIGSNNNDIAEALRLGREIYNTEGYASMKDVDSSDQKRLSISVHESQRGRSDYERIADQLGVVSMDFGSLTGGSDCYHGPCDTLETMIDMMVTDNGTGVQNLVESFDLISWWLFNLAMYLDE
;
A
#
# COMPACT_ATOMS: atom_id res chain seq x y z
N VAL A 1 1.89 -4.19 12.13
CA VAL A 1 2.56 -3.49 11.03
C VAL A 1 4.00 -3.16 11.39
N PHE A 2 4.22 -2.47 12.52
CA PHE A 2 5.57 -2.01 12.89
C PHE A 2 6.59 -3.14 13.00
N GLU A 3 6.22 -4.29 13.59
CA GLU A 3 7.10 -5.48 13.68
C GLU A 3 7.49 -6.02 12.30
N TRP A 4 6.58 -6.00 11.33
CA TRP A 4 6.88 -6.37 9.95
C TRP A 4 7.85 -5.38 9.30
N LEU A 5 7.61 -4.07 9.52
CA LEU A 5 8.48 -3.02 9.00
C LEU A 5 9.89 -3.13 9.57
N GLU A 6 10.03 -3.35 10.89
CA GLU A 6 11.34 -3.61 11.52
C GLU A 6 12.09 -4.74 10.81
N LEU A 7 11.39 -5.83 10.49
CA LEU A 7 12.00 -6.97 9.80
C LEU A 7 12.50 -6.62 8.39
N PHE A 8 11.71 -5.87 7.61
CA PHE A 8 12.10 -5.48 6.24
C PHE A 8 13.14 -4.36 6.22
N ALA A 9 13.15 -3.51 7.25
CA ALA A 9 14.06 -2.38 7.38
C ALA A 9 15.37 -2.72 8.12
N ASP A 10 15.48 -3.88 8.75
CA ASP A 10 16.70 -4.31 9.43
C ASP A 10 17.76 -4.75 8.41
N PRO A 11 18.93 -4.07 8.36
CA PRO A 11 20.01 -4.43 7.46
C PRO A 11 20.53 -5.87 7.65
N ASP A 12 20.41 -6.40 8.85
CA ASP A 12 20.92 -7.72 9.22
C ASP A 12 19.90 -8.86 9.02
N SER A 13 18.63 -8.52 8.72
CA SER A 13 17.57 -9.51 8.50
C SER A 13 17.77 -10.36 7.24
N GLY A 14 18.47 -9.79 6.26
CA GLY A 14 18.65 -10.38 4.93
C GLY A 14 17.43 -10.24 4.02
N TYR A 15 16.46 -9.39 4.38
CA TYR A 15 15.30 -9.04 3.57
C TYR A 15 15.39 -7.64 2.95
N ASN A 16 16.44 -6.91 3.23
CA ASN A 16 16.64 -5.52 2.84
C ASN A 16 17.18 -5.33 1.41
N GLN A 17 17.69 -6.37 0.75
CA GLN A 17 18.22 -6.29 -0.60
C GLN A 17 17.21 -6.88 -1.60
N ARG A 18 16.23 -6.09 -2.01
CA ARG A 18 15.09 -6.55 -2.83
C ARG A 18 15.08 -5.87 -4.20
N TRP A 19 16.25 -5.68 -4.80
CA TRP A 19 16.37 -5.03 -6.12
C TRP A 19 15.89 -5.91 -7.27
N GLY A 20 15.23 -5.30 -8.24
CA GLY A 20 14.88 -5.90 -9.53
C GLY A 20 15.58 -5.19 -10.71
N PRO A 21 15.54 -5.72 -11.92
CA PRO A 21 15.00 -7.01 -12.35
C PRO A 21 15.89 -8.20 -11.95
N PHE A 22 15.25 -9.33 -11.69
CA PHE A 22 15.94 -10.50 -11.11
C PHE A 22 16.59 -11.34 -12.18
N THR A 23 17.80 -11.81 -11.88
CA THR A 23 18.49 -12.83 -12.68
C THR A 23 18.30 -14.21 -12.03
N LEU A 24 18.47 -15.28 -12.80
CA LEU A 24 18.29 -16.66 -12.33
C LEU A 24 19.09 -17.02 -11.07
N ASN A 25 20.08 -16.22 -10.71
CA ASN A 25 21.02 -16.48 -9.61
C ASN A 25 20.90 -15.46 -8.46
N ASP A 26 19.85 -14.66 -8.40
CA ASP A 26 19.68 -13.72 -7.30
C ASP A 26 18.92 -14.37 -6.13
N PRO A 27 19.59 -14.72 -5.03
CA PRO A 27 18.95 -15.36 -3.89
C PRO A 27 18.29 -14.37 -2.92
N THR A 28 18.58 -13.07 -3.02
CA THR A 28 18.24 -12.10 -1.98
C THR A 28 16.76 -11.75 -2.00
N TYR A 29 16.24 -11.35 -3.14
CA TYR A 29 14.81 -11.12 -3.31
C TYR A 29 13.97 -12.38 -3.02
N MET A 30 14.42 -13.54 -3.50
CA MET A 30 13.72 -14.80 -3.29
C MET A 30 13.58 -15.19 -1.82
N ARG A 31 14.45 -14.68 -0.95
CA ARG A 31 14.31 -14.89 0.50
C ARG A 31 13.10 -14.13 1.03
N ALA A 32 12.95 -12.86 0.67
CA ALA A 32 11.80 -12.06 1.04
C ALA A 32 10.50 -12.64 0.43
N ALA A 33 10.52 -13.02 -0.85
CA ALA A 33 9.37 -13.62 -1.52
C ALA A 33 8.92 -14.93 -0.86
N ASN A 34 9.84 -15.82 -0.51
CA ASN A 34 9.51 -17.06 0.18
C ASN A 34 9.01 -16.82 1.60
N PHE A 35 9.53 -15.82 2.29
CA PHE A 35 9.04 -15.41 3.60
C PHE A 35 7.58 -14.93 3.49
N MET A 36 7.28 -14.02 2.57
CA MET A 36 5.92 -13.52 2.33
C MET A 36 4.95 -14.64 1.98
N GLN A 37 5.36 -15.59 1.14
CA GLN A 37 4.56 -16.77 0.84
C GLN A 37 4.25 -17.58 2.11
N GLY A 38 5.25 -17.81 2.96
CA GLY A 38 5.07 -18.55 4.21
C GLY A 38 4.11 -17.86 5.17
N GLU A 39 4.20 -16.53 5.30
CA GLU A 39 3.30 -15.76 6.16
C GLU A 39 1.85 -15.81 5.66
N LEU A 40 1.62 -15.60 4.36
CA LEU A 40 0.29 -15.71 3.79
C LEU A 40 -0.29 -17.12 3.94
N GLN A 41 0.52 -18.17 3.73
CA GLN A 41 0.09 -19.56 3.96
C GLN A 41 -0.25 -19.81 5.44
N GLY A 42 0.54 -19.27 6.36
CA GLY A 42 0.28 -19.32 7.81
C GLY A 42 -1.03 -18.64 8.20
N MET A 43 -1.48 -17.65 7.46
CA MET A 43 -2.77 -16.97 7.61
C MET A 43 -3.93 -17.70 6.92
N GLY A 44 -3.66 -18.76 6.16
CA GLY A 44 -4.69 -19.56 5.47
C GLY A 44 -5.00 -19.11 4.03
N TYR A 45 -4.18 -18.29 3.42
CA TYR A 45 -4.26 -17.99 1.99
C TYR A 45 -3.64 -19.12 1.16
N ASP A 46 -4.19 -19.40 -0.02
CA ASP A 46 -3.47 -20.15 -1.06
C ASP A 46 -2.41 -19.21 -1.68
N ALA A 47 -1.22 -19.25 -1.11
CA ALA A 47 -0.17 -18.31 -1.47
C ALA A 47 0.86 -18.93 -2.42
N GLN A 48 1.16 -18.22 -3.49
CA GLN A 48 1.99 -18.66 -4.59
C GLN A 48 3.06 -17.62 -4.93
N VAL A 49 4.24 -18.11 -5.32
CA VAL A 49 5.30 -17.30 -5.92
C VAL A 49 5.20 -17.44 -7.43
N HIS A 50 4.84 -16.35 -8.09
CA HIS A 50 4.69 -16.27 -9.52
C HIS A 50 5.97 -15.74 -10.17
N ARG A 51 6.50 -16.45 -11.16
CA ARG A 51 7.65 -16.02 -11.94
C ARG A 51 7.23 -15.73 -13.37
N TYR A 52 7.47 -14.52 -13.80
CA TYR A 52 7.15 -14.06 -15.14
C TYR A 52 8.42 -13.61 -15.87
N TRP A 53 8.69 -14.19 -17.05
CA TRP A 53 9.82 -13.79 -17.87
C TRP A 53 9.61 -12.39 -18.45
N ILE A 54 10.59 -11.51 -18.21
CA ILE A 54 10.64 -10.17 -18.78
C ILE A 54 11.50 -10.19 -20.04
N SER A 55 12.62 -10.93 -20.00
CA SER A 55 13.56 -11.11 -21.10
C SER A 55 14.18 -12.50 -21.03
N ASP A 56 15.07 -12.82 -21.97
CA ASP A 56 15.81 -14.09 -21.98
C ASP A 56 16.67 -14.31 -20.73
N PHE A 57 16.97 -13.26 -19.98
CA PHE A 57 17.90 -13.28 -18.85
C PHE A 57 17.31 -12.75 -17.53
N SER A 58 16.11 -12.20 -17.56
CA SER A 58 15.49 -11.58 -16.40
C SER A 58 14.01 -11.94 -16.25
N TYR A 59 13.53 -11.92 -15.01
CA TYR A 59 12.16 -12.23 -14.68
C TYR A 59 11.66 -11.34 -13.52
N ALA A 60 10.35 -11.14 -13.46
CA ALA A 60 9.65 -10.60 -12.32
C ALA A 60 9.18 -11.73 -11.40
N VAL A 61 9.09 -11.45 -10.11
CA VAL A 61 8.63 -12.41 -9.10
C VAL A 61 7.61 -11.75 -8.19
N ASN A 62 6.36 -12.11 -8.36
CA ASN A 62 5.31 -11.68 -7.45
C ASN A 62 5.00 -12.76 -6.41
N VAL A 63 4.49 -12.34 -5.27
CA VAL A 63 3.90 -13.23 -4.27
C VAL A 63 2.46 -12.84 -4.08
N CYS A 64 1.53 -13.74 -4.40
CA CYS A 64 0.11 -13.49 -4.20
C CYS A 64 -0.52 -14.60 -3.37
N GLY A 65 -1.35 -14.22 -2.41
CA GLY A 65 -2.18 -15.13 -1.63
C GLY A 65 -3.64 -14.90 -1.94
N TYR A 66 -4.38 -15.98 -2.11
CA TYR A 66 -5.79 -15.98 -2.49
C TYR A 66 -6.62 -16.60 -1.37
N LYS A 67 -7.63 -15.88 -0.88
CA LYS A 67 -8.63 -16.38 0.05
C LYS A 67 -9.98 -16.39 -0.67
N GLU A 68 -10.40 -17.59 -1.09
CA GLU A 68 -11.57 -17.78 -1.94
C GLU A 68 -12.84 -17.23 -1.28
N GLY A 69 -13.61 -16.47 -2.06
CA GLY A 69 -14.89 -15.91 -1.66
C GLY A 69 -16.01 -16.95 -1.65
N THR A 70 -16.95 -16.78 -0.74
CA THR A 70 -18.05 -17.74 -0.54
C THR A 70 -19.25 -17.53 -1.46
N MET A 71 -19.41 -16.34 -2.05
CA MET A 71 -20.54 -15.97 -2.90
C MET A 71 -20.12 -15.61 -4.32
N PHE A 72 -19.03 -14.88 -4.46
CA PHE A 72 -18.52 -14.37 -5.72
C PHE A 72 -17.03 -14.71 -5.86
N PRO A 73 -16.66 -16.01 -5.98
CA PRO A 73 -15.26 -16.43 -6.00
C PRO A 73 -14.48 -15.89 -7.21
N ASP A 74 -15.16 -15.56 -8.30
CA ASP A 74 -14.56 -15.01 -9.51
C ASP A 74 -14.50 -13.46 -9.52
N GLU A 75 -15.00 -12.81 -8.47
CA GLU A 75 -14.82 -11.37 -8.23
C GLU A 75 -13.73 -11.16 -7.18
N TRP A 76 -12.64 -10.51 -7.56
CA TRP A 76 -11.50 -10.33 -6.70
C TRP A 76 -11.39 -8.90 -6.17
N LEU A 77 -11.27 -8.78 -4.85
CA LEU A 77 -10.79 -7.57 -4.18
C LEU A 77 -9.31 -7.73 -3.93
N VAL A 78 -8.49 -6.89 -4.55
CA VAL A 78 -7.02 -7.02 -4.51
C VAL A 78 -6.42 -5.94 -3.64
N LEU A 79 -5.56 -6.35 -2.71
CA LEU A 79 -4.68 -5.47 -1.96
C LEU A 79 -3.25 -5.72 -2.43
N GLY A 80 -2.44 -4.68 -2.60
CA GLY A 80 -1.07 -4.86 -3.08
C GLY A 80 -0.09 -3.79 -2.59
N ALA A 81 1.17 -4.16 -2.65
CA ALA A 81 2.32 -3.29 -2.45
C ALA A 81 3.50 -3.85 -3.25
N HIS A 82 4.37 -3.01 -3.78
CA HIS A 82 5.58 -3.55 -4.37
C HIS A 82 6.58 -4.00 -3.30
N LEU A 83 7.26 -5.10 -3.57
CA LEU A 83 8.20 -5.72 -2.66
C LEU A 83 9.65 -5.34 -2.99
N ASP A 84 9.92 -4.96 -4.23
CA ASP A 84 11.23 -4.50 -4.65
C ASP A 84 11.55 -3.10 -4.08
N ILE A 85 12.77 -2.70 -4.25
CA ILE A 85 13.31 -1.40 -3.85
C ILE A 85 14.18 -0.84 -4.97
N ALA A 86 14.31 0.48 -5.01
CA ALA A 86 15.12 1.17 -5.99
C ALA A 86 16.59 0.70 -5.95
N GLU A 87 17.16 0.39 -7.12
CA GLU A 87 18.55 -0.04 -7.22
C GLU A 87 19.53 1.06 -6.80
N PRO A 88 20.70 0.70 -6.22
CA PRO A 88 21.76 1.67 -5.98
C PRO A 88 22.17 2.39 -7.28
N GLY A 89 22.10 3.72 -7.24
CA GLY A 89 22.34 4.55 -8.41
C GLY A 89 21.08 5.05 -9.13
N SER A 90 19.89 4.60 -8.73
CA SER A 90 18.63 5.08 -9.27
C SER A 90 18.36 6.55 -8.89
N PRO A 91 17.88 7.40 -9.83
CA PRO A 91 17.46 8.75 -9.49
C PRO A 91 16.12 8.73 -8.71
N PRO A 92 15.81 9.81 -7.92
CA PRO A 92 16.63 10.99 -7.73
C PRO A 92 17.70 10.85 -6.64
N GLY A 93 17.63 9.89 -5.73
CA GLY A 93 18.42 9.82 -4.53
C GLY A 93 19.64 8.90 -4.58
N GLY A 94 19.88 8.20 -5.68
CA GLY A 94 21.00 7.25 -5.82
C GLY A 94 20.66 5.82 -5.42
N GLY A 95 19.37 5.52 -5.23
CA GLY A 95 18.83 4.22 -4.88
C GLY A 95 18.93 3.88 -3.40
N SER A 96 18.04 3.03 -2.92
CA SER A 96 17.97 2.57 -1.54
C SER A 96 18.55 1.18 -1.39
N ASN A 97 19.21 0.94 -0.29
CA ASN A 97 19.65 -0.41 0.09
C ASN A 97 18.70 -1.07 1.09
N ILE A 98 17.72 -0.33 1.61
CA ILE A 98 16.83 -0.77 2.67
C ILE A 98 15.37 -0.64 2.24
N GLY A 99 14.96 0.52 1.69
CA GLY A 99 13.59 0.76 1.27
C GLY A 99 12.59 0.59 2.43
N ALA A 100 12.83 1.29 3.54
CA ALA A 100 11.97 1.18 4.70
C ALA A 100 10.63 1.85 4.45
N HIS A 101 10.65 3.08 3.92
CA HIS A 101 9.48 3.82 3.53
C HIS A 101 8.97 3.36 2.16
N ASP A 102 9.89 3.25 1.19
CA ASP A 102 9.62 2.86 -0.18
C ASP A 102 10.26 1.48 -0.51
N ASN A 103 9.55 0.34 -0.39
CA ASN A 103 8.17 0.22 0.08
C ASN A 103 8.01 -0.87 1.17
N GLY A 104 8.94 -0.95 2.10
CA GLY A 104 8.81 -1.83 3.27
C GLY A 104 7.55 -1.54 4.10
N ALA A 105 7.20 -0.25 4.17
CA ALA A 105 6.02 0.24 4.87
C ALA A 105 4.71 -0.25 4.25
N GLY A 106 4.57 -0.14 2.94
CA GLY A 106 3.40 -0.65 2.21
C GLY A 106 3.28 -2.17 2.29
N VAL A 107 4.41 -2.89 2.16
CA VAL A 107 4.45 -4.35 2.35
C VAL A 107 3.94 -4.74 3.73
N ALA A 108 4.44 -4.08 4.77
CA ALA A 108 4.02 -4.34 6.16
C ALA A 108 2.53 -4.05 6.38
N LEU A 109 2.02 -2.98 5.78
CA LEU A 109 0.61 -2.60 5.86
C LEU A 109 -0.31 -3.62 5.19
N VAL A 110 0.01 -4.02 3.95
CA VAL A 110 -0.80 -5.01 3.20
C VAL A 110 -0.78 -6.37 3.90
N LEU A 111 0.38 -6.78 4.44
CA LEU A 111 0.48 -8.04 5.18
C LEU A 111 -0.38 -8.03 6.45
N GLU A 112 -0.40 -6.91 7.17
CA GLU A 112 -1.25 -6.74 8.36
C GLU A 112 -2.73 -6.72 8.00
N ALA A 113 -3.13 -6.02 6.94
CA ALA A 113 -4.50 -6.04 6.45
C ALA A 113 -4.92 -7.47 6.05
N ALA A 114 -4.07 -8.20 5.33
CA ALA A 114 -4.30 -9.59 4.98
C ALA A 114 -4.48 -10.49 6.22
N ARG A 115 -3.67 -10.27 7.28
CA ARG A 115 -3.80 -10.99 8.55
C ARG A 115 -5.15 -10.73 9.23
N GLY A 116 -5.62 -9.50 9.20
CA GLY A 116 -6.93 -9.13 9.72
C GLY A 116 -8.06 -9.77 8.92
N LEU A 117 -8.02 -9.63 7.59
CA LEU A 117 -9.02 -10.19 6.67
C LEU A 117 -9.08 -11.72 6.73
N ALA A 118 -7.95 -12.39 7.00
CA ALA A 118 -7.90 -13.85 7.14
C ALA A 118 -8.84 -14.41 8.23
N GLN A 119 -9.23 -13.59 9.20
CA GLN A 119 -10.10 -14.01 10.32
C GLN A 119 -11.59 -14.12 9.95
N PHE A 120 -11.97 -13.69 8.75
CA PHE A 120 -13.36 -13.60 8.32
C PHE A 120 -13.60 -14.42 7.05
N ASP A 121 -14.84 -14.86 6.86
CA ASP A 121 -15.31 -15.33 5.57
C ASP A 121 -15.71 -14.13 4.72
N HIS A 122 -15.32 -14.15 3.45
CA HIS A 122 -15.56 -13.08 2.50
C HIS A 122 -16.58 -13.51 1.44
N ARG A 123 -17.28 -12.54 0.88
CA ARG A 123 -18.18 -12.79 -0.26
C ARG A 123 -17.40 -12.93 -1.56
N ARG A 124 -16.41 -12.05 -1.75
CA ARG A 124 -15.47 -12.06 -2.87
C ARG A 124 -14.16 -12.70 -2.48
N THR A 125 -13.41 -13.11 -3.46
CA THR A 125 -12.03 -13.56 -3.20
C THR A 125 -11.17 -12.37 -2.82
N ILE A 126 -10.54 -12.47 -1.65
CA ILE A 126 -9.54 -11.50 -1.21
C ILE A 126 -8.17 -11.95 -1.73
N VAL A 127 -7.49 -11.06 -2.42
CA VAL A 127 -6.14 -11.29 -2.96
C VAL A 127 -5.17 -10.31 -2.33
N ALA A 128 -4.14 -10.82 -1.67
CA ALA A 128 -3.02 -10.01 -1.18
C ALA A 128 -1.80 -10.28 -2.04
N CYS A 129 -1.32 -9.27 -2.76
CA CYS A 129 -0.19 -9.40 -3.69
C CYS A 129 0.97 -8.48 -3.31
N PHE A 130 2.19 -8.99 -3.54
CA PHE A 130 3.44 -8.25 -3.39
C PHE A 130 4.16 -8.28 -4.72
N TRP A 131 4.21 -7.12 -5.36
CA TRP A 131 4.70 -6.97 -6.72
C TRP A 131 6.21 -6.85 -6.78
N SER A 132 6.77 -7.14 -7.91
CA SER A 132 8.18 -6.90 -8.19
C SER A 132 8.36 -6.00 -9.41
N ASN A 133 9.52 -5.36 -9.51
CA ASN A 133 9.89 -4.46 -10.61
C ASN A 133 8.97 -3.24 -10.76
N GLU A 134 8.38 -2.77 -9.69
CA GLU A 134 7.70 -1.48 -9.70
C GLU A 134 8.68 -0.39 -10.08
N GLU A 135 9.80 -0.34 -9.39
CA GLU A 135 10.90 0.62 -9.53
C GLU A 135 11.56 0.65 -10.92
N ASN A 136 11.34 -0.40 -11.69
CA ASN A 136 11.92 -0.58 -13.04
C ASN A 136 10.86 -0.64 -14.15
N GLY A 137 9.61 -0.25 -13.88
CA GLY A 137 8.58 -0.09 -14.89
C GLY A 137 7.38 -1.02 -14.80
N TYR A 138 7.03 -1.49 -13.59
CA TYR A 138 5.79 -2.22 -13.29
C TYR A 138 5.65 -3.61 -13.92
N ASP A 139 6.75 -4.24 -14.31
CA ASP A 139 6.69 -5.55 -14.97
C ASP A 139 5.96 -6.62 -14.14
N GLY A 140 6.07 -6.56 -12.81
CA GLY A 140 5.42 -7.52 -11.92
C GLY A 140 3.91 -7.48 -12.05
N VAL A 141 3.31 -6.32 -11.86
CA VAL A 141 1.86 -6.14 -11.94
C VAL A 141 1.34 -6.33 -13.37
N ASP A 142 2.06 -5.84 -14.39
CA ASP A 142 1.70 -6.03 -15.79
C ASP A 142 1.62 -7.51 -16.16
N ARG A 143 2.62 -8.30 -15.76
CA ARG A 143 2.62 -9.75 -16.01
C ARG A 143 1.54 -10.48 -15.23
N TRP A 144 1.20 -10.02 -14.03
CA TRP A 144 0.09 -10.61 -13.30
C TRP A 144 -1.25 -10.34 -13.99
N ILE A 145 -1.47 -9.11 -14.47
CA ILE A 145 -2.67 -8.74 -15.24
C ILE A 145 -2.84 -9.63 -16.47
N ASP A 146 -1.76 -9.84 -17.23
CA ASP A 146 -1.76 -10.73 -18.41
C ASP A 146 -2.14 -12.19 -18.09
N ASN A 147 -2.01 -12.60 -16.82
CA ASN A 147 -2.23 -13.97 -16.38
C ASN A 147 -3.46 -14.14 -15.47
N ILE A 148 -4.30 -13.13 -15.33
CA ILE A 148 -5.57 -13.26 -14.62
C ILE A 148 -6.43 -14.34 -15.32
N PRO A 149 -6.99 -15.33 -14.59
CA PRO A 149 -7.78 -16.38 -15.18
C PRO A 149 -8.99 -15.83 -15.93
N ALA A 150 -9.31 -16.44 -17.07
CA ALA A 150 -10.49 -16.06 -17.84
C ALA A 150 -11.77 -16.22 -17.02
N GLY A 151 -12.58 -15.18 -16.96
CA GLY A 151 -13.83 -15.14 -16.20
C GLY A 151 -13.70 -14.47 -14.82
N VAL A 152 -12.47 -14.23 -14.36
CA VAL A 152 -12.22 -13.43 -13.17
C VAL A 152 -12.35 -11.94 -13.49
N THR A 153 -12.95 -11.20 -12.59
CA THR A 153 -13.04 -9.73 -12.62
C THR A 153 -12.52 -9.15 -11.32
N LEU A 154 -11.95 -7.97 -11.37
CA LEU A 154 -11.57 -7.24 -10.16
C LEU A 154 -12.71 -6.28 -9.77
N SER A 155 -13.08 -6.29 -8.50
CA SER A 155 -14.02 -5.30 -7.97
C SER A 155 -13.32 -3.97 -7.68
N ASN A 156 -12.16 -4.03 -7.01
CA ASN A 156 -11.33 -2.87 -6.67
C ASN A 156 -9.88 -3.31 -6.49
N TYR A 157 -8.98 -2.32 -6.52
CA TYR A 157 -7.59 -2.50 -6.13
C TYR A 157 -7.19 -1.47 -5.07
N LEU A 158 -6.59 -1.94 -4.00
CA LEU A 158 -6.09 -1.14 -2.89
C LEU A 158 -4.57 -1.29 -2.83
N ASN A 159 -3.85 -0.26 -3.21
CA ASN A 159 -2.40 -0.19 -3.19
C ASN A 159 -1.89 0.45 -1.90
N ALA A 160 -0.72 0.07 -1.45
CA ALA A 160 -0.02 0.77 -0.38
C ALA A 160 1.43 1.04 -0.80
N ASP A 161 1.78 2.31 -0.89
CA ASP A 161 3.09 2.73 -1.34
C ASP A 161 3.57 3.95 -0.56
N ALA A 162 4.80 3.86 -0.02
CA ALA A 162 5.45 4.90 0.76
C ALA A 162 4.54 5.47 1.87
N VAL A 163 4.00 4.58 2.71
CA VAL A 163 2.99 4.89 3.71
C VAL A 163 3.58 5.01 5.12
N GLY A 164 2.85 5.66 6.02
CA GLY A 164 3.13 5.66 7.48
C GLY A 164 3.82 6.90 8.00
N THR A 165 4.59 7.63 7.20
CA THR A 165 5.20 8.89 7.61
C THR A 165 4.40 10.08 7.12
N ASN A 166 4.39 11.12 7.91
CA ASN A 166 3.79 12.39 7.56
C ASN A 166 4.79 13.31 6.90
N TRP A 167 4.28 14.14 6.04
CA TRP A 167 4.97 15.30 5.51
C TRP A 167 4.75 16.52 6.40
N PRO A 168 5.78 17.26 6.70
CA PRO A 168 6.71 17.02 7.81
C PRO A 168 5.99 17.20 9.15
N GLY A 169 5.95 16.17 9.94
CA GLY A 169 5.46 16.24 11.34
C GLY A 169 3.95 16.11 11.55
N TYR A 170 3.18 15.68 10.52
CA TYR A 170 1.73 15.48 10.62
C TYR A 170 1.34 14.05 10.26
N TYR A 171 0.36 13.48 10.94
CA TYR A 171 -0.23 12.18 10.58
C TYR A 171 -1.13 12.38 9.36
N THR A 172 -0.59 12.23 8.17
CA THR A 172 -1.36 12.40 6.94
C THR A 172 -1.34 11.11 6.14
N LEU A 173 -2.48 10.51 5.98
CA LEU A 173 -2.70 9.51 4.96
C LEU A 173 -3.14 10.23 3.68
N VAL A 174 -2.37 10.07 2.63
CA VAL A 174 -2.76 10.50 1.30
C VAL A 174 -3.41 9.30 0.60
N VAL A 175 -4.59 9.52 0.06
CA VAL A 175 -5.27 8.52 -0.75
C VAL A 175 -5.49 9.08 -2.13
N ASP A 176 -4.84 8.44 -3.09
CA ASP A 176 -4.98 8.74 -4.50
C ASP A 176 -5.93 7.75 -5.15
N ILE A 177 -6.91 8.24 -5.91
CA ILE A 177 -7.94 7.40 -6.51
C ILE A 177 -7.93 7.60 -8.01
N ILE A 178 -7.80 6.51 -8.75
CA ILE A 178 -8.08 6.48 -10.18
C ILE A 178 -9.46 5.88 -10.37
N PRO A 179 -10.42 6.66 -10.90
CA PRO A 179 -11.78 6.19 -11.09
C PRO A 179 -11.93 5.33 -12.35
N GLU A 180 -12.94 4.48 -12.33
CA GLU A 180 -13.37 3.68 -13.49
C GLU A 180 -13.80 4.54 -14.68
N THR A 181 -14.36 5.70 -14.43
CA THR A 181 -14.81 6.65 -15.45
C THR A 181 -14.34 8.05 -15.16
N ASP A 182 -14.03 8.78 -16.24
CA ASP A 182 -13.63 10.16 -16.20
C ASP A 182 -14.33 10.97 -15.10
N ASN A 183 -13.54 11.56 -14.26
CA ASN A 183 -13.74 12.91 -13.83
C ASN A 183 -14.34 13.28 -12.53
N GLN A 184 -14.62 12.55 -11.57
CA GLN A 184 -14.89 13.20 -10.29
C GLN A 184 -15.20 12.19 -9.21
N ILE A 185 -14.41 12.22 -8.21
CA ILE A 185 -14.77 11.64 -6.93
C ILE A 185 -16.18 12.15 -6.60
N ASN A 186 -17.11 11.28 -6.37
CA ASN A 186 -18.47 11.66 -6.02
C ASN A 186 -18.91 10.94 -4.75
N GLU A 187 -19.99 11.40 -4.16
CA GLU A 187 -20.51 10.86 -2.90
C GLU A 187 -20.91 9.37 -2.97
N GLN A 188 -21.01 8.81 -4.16
CA GLN A 188 -21.34 7.40 -4.39
C GLN A 188 -20.14 6.47 -4.32
N TRP A 189 -18.94 7.01 -4.31
CA TRP A 189 -17.74 6.20 -4.28
C TRP A 189 -17.59 5.48 -2.94
N PRO A 190 -17.05 4.25 -2.98
CA PRO A 190 -16.90 3.43 -1.77
C PRO A 190 -16.15 4.15 -0.66
N MET A 191 -15.11 4.89 -1.01
CA MET A 191 -14.31 5.67 -0.08
C MET A 191 -15.12 6.74 0.67
N VAL A 192 -15.91 7.52 -0.05
CA VAL A 192 -16.74 8.57 0.55
C VAL A 192 -17.82 7.94 1.45
N ARG A 193 -18.43 6.86 1.00
CA ARG A 193 -19.43 6.12 1.77
C ARG A 193 -18.84 5.46 3.01
N LEU A 194 -17.63 4.89 2.89
CA LEU A 194 -16.93 4.36 4.05
C LEU A 194 -16.65 5.44 5.09
N THR A 195 -16.22 6.62 4.64
CA THR A 195 -15.99 7.78 5.51
C THR A 195 -17.24 8.12 6.31
N GLU A 196 -18.41 8.08 5.67
CA GLU A 196 -19.71 8.30 6.34
C GLU A 196 -20.05 7.20 7.36
N TRP A 197 -19.78 5.93 6.97
CA TRP A 197 -20.07 4.79 7.82
C TRP A 197 -19.16 4.75 9.06
N ILE A 198 -17.88 4.96 8.90
CA ILE A 198 -16.91 5.07 10.00
C ILE A 198 -17.25 6.28 10.87
N GLY A 199 -17.64 7.40 10.24
CA GLY A 199 -18.06 8.61 10.90
C GLY A 199 -19.22 8.42 11.89
N SER A 200 -20.07 7.45 11.65
CA SER A 200 -21.19 7.12 12.54
C SER A 200 -20.80 6.22 13.72
N ASN A 201 -19.65 5.57 13.68
CA ASN A 201 -19.31 4.49 14.61
C ASN A 201 -18.07 4.74 15.48
N ASN A 202 -17.22 5.71 15.15
CA ASN A 202 -15.99 5.98 15.91
C ASN A 202 -15.59 7.46 15.83
N ASN A 203 -15.66 8.16 16.95
CA ASN A 203 -15.56 9.62 16.99
C ASN A 203 -14.20 10.19 16.52
N ASP A 204 -13.08 9.52 16.79
CA ASP A 204 -11.77 10.10 16.52
C ASP A 204 -11.29 9.84 15.09
N ILE A 205 -11.39 8.60 14.62
CA ILE A 205 -11.12 8.26 13.22
C ILE A 205 -12.17 8.89 12.30
N ALA A 206 -13.42 8.90 12.75
CA ALA A 206 -14.53 9.56 12.10
C ALA A 206 -14.29 11.02 11.79
N GLU A 207 -13.73 11.75 12.71
CA GLU A 207 -13.48 13.18 12.54
C GLU A 207 -12.40 13.41 11.47
N ALA A 208 -11.32 12.63 11.50
CA ALA A 208 -10.26 12.73 10.50
C ALA A 208 -10.77 12.37 9.09
N LEU A 209 -11.58 11.31 8.97
CA LEU A 209 -12.19 10.90 7.71
C LEU A 209 -13.22 11.93 7.21
N ARG A 210 -14.01 12.49 8.13
CA ARG A 210 -14.97 13.55 7.81
C ARG A 210 -14.29 14.81 7.29
N LEU A 211 -13.18 15.20 7.91
CA LEU A 211 -12.37 16.34 7.45
C LEU A 211 -11.76 16.08 6.09
N GLY A 212 -11.25 14.88 5.84
CA GLY A 212 -10.76 14.48 4.52
C GLY A 212 -11.87 14.59 3.45
N ARG A 213 -13.09 14.15 3.76
CA ARG A 213 -14.24 14.29 2.87
C ARG A 213 -14.63 15.75 2.60
N GLU A 214 -14.63 16.60 3.62
CA GLU A 214 -14.98 18.02 3.44
C GLU A 214 -13.98 18.75 2.54
N ILE A 215 -12.71 18.41 2.65
CA ILE A 215 -11.67 18.99 1.80
C ILE A 215 -11.81 18.50 0.36
N TYR A 216 -12.13 17.23 0.21
CA TYR A 216 -12.31 16.58 -1.07
C TYR A 216 -13.36 17.27 -1.97
N ASN A 217 -14.44 17.77 -1.40
CA ASN A 217 -15.53 18.41 -2.17
C ASN A 217 -15.15 19.76 -2.79
N THR A 218 -13.93 20.25 -2.56
CA THR A 218 -13.63 21.63 -2.95
C THR A 218 -12.84 21.78 -4.25
N GLU A 219 -11.96 20.88 -4.68
CA GLU A 219 -11.18 21.11 -5.92
C GLU A 219 -10.47 19.89 -6.53
N GLY A 220 -10.76 18.66 -6.17
CA GLY A 220 -10.05 17.48 -6.70
C GLY A 220 -8.59 17.33 -6.21
N TYR A 221 -8.09 18.28 -5.47
CA TYR A 221 -6.81 18.23 -4.77
C TYR A 221 -6.96 18.82 -3.37
N ALA A 222 -6.96 17.97 -2.37
CA ALA A 222 -7.14 18.43 -1.02
C ALA A 222 -5.92 18.13 -0.16
N SER A 223 -5.19 19.17 0.22
CA SER A 223 -4.32 19.10 1.37
C SER A 223 -5.13 19.43 2.62
N MET A 224 -5.10 18.58 3.62
CA MET A 224 -5.70 18.91 4.90
C MET A 224 -5.04 20.13 5.52
N LYS A 225 -5.88 21.08 5.86
CA LYS A 225 -5.50 22.12 6.80
C LYS A 225 -5.41 21.50 8.19
N ASP A 226 -4.42 21.99 8.94
CA ASP A 226 -4.18 21.69 10.34
C ASP A 226 -5.44 21.28 11.09
N VAL A 227 -5.55 20.02 11.41
CA VAL A 227 -6.35 19.58 12.52
C VAL A 227 -5.73 20.25 13.74
N ASP A 228 -6.53 20.98 14.47
CA ASP A 228 -6.16 21.80 15.63
C ASP A 228 -4.88 21.31 16.30
N SER A 229 -3.90 22.18 16.39
CA SER A 229 -2.56 21.92 16.94
C SER A 229 -2.56 21.36 18.37
N SER A 230 -3.70 21.34 19.03
CA SER A 230 -3.88 20.71 20.35
C SER A 230 -4.06 19.20 20.29
N ASP A 231 -4.29 18.61 19.10
CA ASP A 231 -4.62 17.19 18.92
C ASP A 231 -3.72 16.56 17.83
N GLN A 232 -2.42 16.70 18.04
CA GLN A 232 -1.35 16.24 17.11
C GLN A 232 -1.32 14.72 16.88
N LYS A 233 -2.26 13.98 17.42
CA LYS A 233 -2.36 12.52 17.34
C LYS A 233 -3.43 12.01 16.38
N ARG A 234 -4.13 12.87 15.65
CA ARG A 234 -5.18 12.45 14.74
C ARG A 234 -4.64 12.20 13.35
N LEU A 235 -5.01 11.08 12.77
CA LEU A 235 -4.75 10.79 11.38
C LEU A 235 -5.49 11.81 10.51
N SER A 236 -4.75 12.58 9.77
CA SER A 236 -5.26 13.43 8.71
C SER A 236 -5.35 12.63 7.41
N ILE A 237 -6.45 12.72 6.70
CA ILE A 237 -6.62 12.08 5.41
C ILE A 237 -6.81 13.14 4.33
N SER A 238 -5.95 13.09 3.34
CA SER A 238 -6.10 13.85 2.11
C SER A 238 -6.47 12.88 0.99
N VAL A 239 -7.59 13.14 0.35
CA VAL A 239 -8.06 12.34 -0.77
C VAL A 239 -8.01 13.17 -2.01
N HIS A 240 -7.38 12.67 -3.06
CA HIS A 240 -7.38 13.35 -4.33
C HIS A 240 -7.62 12.37 -5.49
N GLU A 241 -8.03 12.90 -6.60
CA GLU A 241 -8.19 12.17 -7.85
C GLU A 241 -6.93 12.34 -8.67
N SER A 242 -6.36 11.23 -9.12
CA SER A 242 -5.27 11.25 -10.07
C SER A 242 -5.70 10.59 -11.37
N GLN A 243 -5.34 11.21 -12.46
CA GLN A 243 -5.46 10.60 -13.80
C GLN A 243 -4.17 9.89 -14.19
N ARG A 244 -3.14 10.00 -13.36
CA ARG A 244 -1.84 9.34 -13.55
C ARG A 244 -1.32 8.93 -12.19
N GLY A 245 -1.42 7.67 -11.92
CA GLY A 245 -0.77 7.04 -10.79
C GLY A 245 0.76 7.12 -10.88
N ARG A 246 1.41 6.77 -9.78
CA ARG A 246 2.87 6.70 -9.69
C ARG A 246 3.32 5.39 -9.07
N SER A 247 2.45 4.38 -9.07
CA SER A 247 2.70 3.07 -8.51
C SER A 247 1.85 2.02 -9.23
N ASP A 248 1.87 0.79 -8.79
CA ASP A 248 1.18 -0.36 -9.40
C ASP A 248 -0.33 -0.14 -9.66
N TYR A 249 -0.99 0.72 -8.88
CA TYR A 249 -2.43 0.99 -9.03
C TYR A 249 -2.80 1.65 -10.36
N GLU A 250 -1.88 2.43 -10.94
CA GLU A 250 -2.06 3.01 -12.27
C GLU A 250 -2.24 1.91 -13.33
N ARG A 251 -1.41 0.87 -13.25
CA ARG A 251 -1.42 -0.22 -14.23
C ARG A 251 -2.73 -1.01 -14.20
N ILE A 252 -3.23 -1.28 -13.00
CA ILE A 252 -4.50 -1.98 -12.82
C ILE A 252 -5.67 -1.11 -13.30
N ALA A 253 -5.69 0.17 -12.94
CA ALA A 253 -6.71 1.09 -13.40
C ALA A 253 -6.73 1.23 -14.92
N ASP A 254 -5.58 1.46 -15.54
CA ASP A 254 -5.47 1.72 -16.98
C ASP A 254 -5.78 0.47 -17.82
N GLN A 255 -5.35 -0.70 -17.39
CA GLN A 255 -5.50 -1.92 -18.18
C GLN A 255 -6.84 -2.62 -17.95
N LEU A 256 -7.39 -2.53 -16.75
CA LEU A 256 -8.61 -3.25 -16.38
C LEU A 256 -9.83 -2.36 -16.21
N GLY A 257 -9.66 -1.03 -16.18
CA GLY A 257 -10.75 -0.08 -15.96
C GLY A 257 -11.36 -0.18 -14.57
N VAL A 258 -10.57 -0.56 -13.56
CA VAL A 258 -11.03 -0.82 -12.20
C VAL A 258 -10.68 0.36 -11.31
N VAL A 259 -11.60 0.75 -10.43
CA VAL A 259 -11.31 1.76 -9.40
C VAL A 259 -10.16 1.30 -8.52
N SER A 260 -9.06 2.02 -8.61
CA SER A 260 -7.83 1.74 -7.88
C SER A 260 -7.50 2.87 -6.92
N MET A 261 -7.08 2.52 -5.72
CA MET A 261 -6.77 3.48 -4.66
C MET A 261 -5.37 3.21 -4.14
N ASP A 262 -4.59 4.27 -3.99
CA ASP A 262 -3.28 4.21 -3.37
C ASP A 262 -3.30 4.88 -2.00
N PHE A 263 -2.79 4.14 -1.03
CA PHE A 263 -2.60 4.60 0.34
C PHE A 263 -1.13 4.90 0.51
N GLY A 264 -0.80 6.19 0.55
CA GLY A 264 0.60 6.58 0.58
C GLY A 264 0.83 7.88 1.33
N SER A 265 2.08 8.25 1.44
CA SER A 265 2.50 9.63 1.65
C SER A 265 2.85 10.21 0.29
N LEU A 266 2.74 11.53 0.13
CA LEU A 266 3.18 12.18 -1.09
C LEU A 266 4.65 11.83 -1.34
N THR A 267 4.88 10.90 -2.26
CA THR A 267 6.22 10.55 -2.72
C THR A 267 6.89 11.79 -3.28
N GLY A 268 8.16 11.98 -3.02
CA GLY A 268 8.89 13.18 -3.39
C GLY A 268 8.89 14.26 -2.31
N GLY A 269 8.29 13.99 -1.17
CA GLY A 269 8.37 14.79 0.02
C GLY A 269 9.51 14.41 0.97
N SER A 270 10.07 13.23 0.85
CA SER A 270 11.24 12.83 1.62
C SER A 270 12.52 13.07 0.84
N ASP A 271 13.46 13.79 1.44
CA ASP A 271 14.82 13.91 0.88
C ASP A 271 15.53 12.54 0.79
N CYS A 272 14.93 11.51 1.39
CA CYS A 272 15.43 10.15 1.41
C CYS A 272 14.76 9.24 0.34
N TYR A 273 13.77 9.73 -0.40
CA TYR A 273 13.13 8.97 -1.48
C TYR A 273 14.18 8.46 -2.49
N HIS A 274 14.19 7.16 -2.76
CA HIS A 274 15.21 6.46 -3.54
C HIS A 274 16.64 6.74 -3.05
N GLY A 275 16.81 7.06 -1.76
CA GLY A 275 18.08 7.40 -1.18
C GLY A 275 18.58 6.39 -0.15
N PRO A 276 19.90 6.41 0.14
CA PRO A 276 20.49 5.51 1.14
C PRO A 276 20.00 5.80 2.58
N CYS A 277 19.33 6.92 2.79
CA CYS A 277 18.71 7.26 4.07
C CYS A 277 17.24 6.86 4.16
N ASP A 278 16.70 6.09 3.20
CA ASP A 278 15.38 5.46 3.34
C ASP A 278 15.46 4.29 4.32
N THR A 279 15.42 4.63 5.60
CA THR A 279 15.59 3.74 6.73
C THR A 279 14.49 3.91 7.77
N LEU A 280 14.29 2.90 8.60
CA LEU A 280 13.33 2.98 9.72
C LEU A 280 13.71 4.12 10.69
N GLU A 281 15.00 4.37 10.93
CA GLU A 281 15.47 5.47 11.78
C GLU A 281 15.00 6.82 11.21
N THR A 282 15.14 7.03 9.91
CA THR A 282 14.65 8.24 9.24
C THR A 282 13.12 8.36 9.37
N MET A 283 12.37 7.29 9.16
CA MET A 283 10.92 7.31 9.36
C MET A 283 10.54 7.71 10.78
N ILE A 284 11.23 7.14 11.77
CA ILE A 284 11.03 7.47 13.19
C ILE A 284 11.34 8.95 13.44
N ASP A 285 12.46 9.45 12.93
CA ASP A 285 12.88 10.85 13.12
C ASP A 285 11.88 11.84 12.50
N MET A 286 11.32 11.50 11.34
CA MET A 286 10.27 12.30 10.69
C MET A 286 8.99 12.40 11.52
N MET A 287 8.73 11.44 12.40
CA MET A 287 7.53 11.37 13.22
C MET A 287 7.73 11.94 14.63
N VAL A 288 8.89 12.52 14.95
CA VAL A 288 9.13 13.18 16.25
C VAL A 288 8.32 14.47 16.33
N THR A 289 7.58 14.62 17.43
CA THR A 289 6.81 15.83 17.74
C THR A 289 7.10 16.29 19.17
N ASP A 290 6.69 17.50 19.51
CA ASP A 290 6.85 18.04 20.87
C ASP A 290 6.17 17.20 21.95
N ASN A 291 5.19 16.39 21.57
CA ASN A 291 4.33 15.63 22.50
C ASN A 291 4.46 14.10 22.38
N GLY A 292 5.36 13.57 21.54
CA GLY A 292 5.51 12.13 21.37
C GLY A 292 6.86 11.72 20.78
N THR A 293 7.27 10.50 21.09
CA THR A 293 8.45 9.92 20.43
C THR A 293 8.11 9.51 19.00
N GLY A 294 9.08 9.56 18.11
CA GLY A 294 8.88 9.15 16.72
C GLY A 294 8.36 7.72 16.60
N VAL A 295 8.86 6.80 17.41
CA VAL A 295 8.38 5.40 17.44
C VAL A 295 6.90 5.32 17.81
N GLN A 296 6.46 6.00 18.89
CA GLN A 296 5.05 5.97 19.27
C GLN A 296 4.15 6.52 18.20
N ASN A 297 4.56 7.66 17.62
CA ASN A 297 3.79 8.32 16.56
C ASN A 297 3.71 7.46 15.30
N LEU A 298 4.81 6.81 14.92
CA LEU A 298 4.84 5.92 13.76
C LEU A 298 3.97 4.68 13.98
N VAL A 299 4.01 4.07 15.16
CA VAL A 299 3.12 2.94 15.52
C VAL A 299 1.66 3.36 15.47
N GLU A 300 1.30 4.48 16.12
CA GLU A 300 -0.07 5.01 16.09
C GLU A 300 -0.55 5.30 14.66
N SER A 301 0.33 5.83 13.80
CA SER A 301 0.02 6.07 12.39
C SER A 301 -0.30 4.76 11.65
N PHE A 302 0.55 3.75 11.79
CA PHE A 302 0.31 2.45 11.17
C PHE A 302 -0.93 1.74 11.70
N ASP A 303 -1.20 1.82 12.99
CA ASP A 303 -2.41 1.23 13.58
C ASP A 303 -3.67 1.85 12.98
N LEU A 304 -3.70 3.17 12.84
CA LEU A 304 -4.83 3.89 12.24
C LEU A 304 -4.99 3.58 10.75
N ILE A 305 -3.90 3.57 9.99
CA ILE A 305 -3.94 3.31 8.56
C ILE A 305 -4.35 1.86 8.28
N SER A 306 -3.81 0.89 9.03
CA SER A 306 -4.18 -0.53 8.87
C SER A 306 -5.64 -0.78 9.24
N TRP A 307 -6.11 -0.15 10.31
CA TRP A 307 -7.51 -0.23 10.69
C TRP A 307 -8.42 0.32 9.57
N TRP A 308 -8.01 1.43 8.97
CA TRP A 308 -8.77 2.06 7.90
C TRP A 308 -8.76 1.22 6.61
N LEU A 309 -7.60 0.73 6.19
CA LEU A 309 -7.46 -0.17 5.03
C LEU A 309 -8.29 -1.45 5.21
N PHE A 310 -8.21 -2.07 6.40
CA PHE A 310 -9.00 -3.24 6.74
C PHE A 310 -10.52 -2.98 6.62
N ASN A 311 -11.01 -1.88 7.21
CA ASN A 311 -12.44 -1.57 7.16
C ASN A 311 -12.91 -1.22 5.75
N LEU A 312 -12.08 -0.57 4.94
CA LEU A 312 -12.38 -0.32 3.54
C LEU A 312 -12.50 -1.65 2.76
N ALA A 313 -11.56 -2.56 2.96
CA ALA A 313 -11.63 -3.87 2.31
C ALA A 313 -12.88 -4.64 2.71
N MET A 314 -13.25 -4.63 4.00
CA MET A 314 -14.50 -5.24 4.48
C MET A 314 -15.74 -4.60 3.87
N TYR A 315 -15.74 -3.27 3.74
CA TYR A 315 -16.86 -2.54 3.14
C TYR A 315 -17.01 -2.84 1.63
N LEU A 316 -15.89 -2.96 0.92
CA LEU A 316 -15.89 -3.27 -0.51
C LEU A 316 -16.27 -4.74 -0.80
N ASP A 317 -16.12 -5.62 0.19
CA ASP A 317 -16.55 -7.01 0.11
C ASP A 317 -18.08 -7.19 0.30
N GLU A 318 -18.78 -6.24 0.93
CA GLU A 318 -20.23 -6.29 1.11
C GLU A 318 -20.99 -6.14 -0.22
#